data_39ddbd638a1b772fd760ffced019aa8a
#
_entry.id   39ddbd638a1b772fd760ffced019aa8a
#
_cell.length_a   1.000
_cell.length_b   1.000
_cell.length_c   1.000
_cell.angle_alpha   90.00
_cell.angle_beta   90.00
_cell.angle_gamma   90.00
#
_symmetry.space_group_name_H-M   'P 1'
#
loop_
_entity.id
_entity.type
_entity.pdbx_description
1 polymer ?
#
loop_
_entity_poly.entity_id
_entity_poly.type
_entity_poly.pdbx_seq_one_letter_code
_entity_poly.pdbx_strand_id
1 'polypeptide(L)'
;MRLALYMDGEGYYTAGRARWGEAGDYVTNVDISPVFAKLIAKELNEMWIALGSPESFTLIEAGAGRGLLSKGIRKAADELYRGFADALDLKLVELNPDTSEPLPPGSSWHRSLDEIASPVSGCILSNELIDSFPVHRVIGTGDGGIKELYVALDGDSFKEVPGEPSTGMLSWYMDRFGIRLEAGQKAEVNLAAIDWIRKVARLLDKGFVFTIDYGLPGKELYQSGRCGSLICHHRHTVNDNPFVNIGAQDITTHADFTALKETGEEEGLRLTGFTTQKNFLLGLGIAGELKEISGEGPLAFEDIALNRSIGLLINPGGAGETFKVLIQHKGIERPELSGFSFRDMGKYLSSGPRF
;
A
#
# COMPACT_ATOMS: atom_id res chain seq x y z
N MET A 1 7.72 -4.07 16.77
CA MET A 1 7.70 -3.75 15.34
C MET A 1 8.57 -2.52 15.02
N ARG A 2 8.31 -1.31 15.55
CA ARG A 2 9.09 -0.11 15.21
C ARG A 2 10.61 -0.27 15.35
N LEU A 3 11.11 -0.84 16.44
CA LEU A 3 12.56 -1.09 16.59
C LEU A 3 13.08 -2.13 15.61
N ALA A 4 12.36 -3.26 15.43
CA ALA A 4 12.77 -4.33 14.53
C ALA A 4 12.83 -3.88 13.06
N LEU A 5 11.96 -2.95 12.63
CA LEU A 5 11.91 -2.47 11.25
C LEU A 5 12.74 -1.20 11.01
N TYR A 6 12.76 -0.25 11.99
CA TYR A 6 13.20 1.13 11.75
C TYR A 6 14.28 1.63 12.70
N MET A 7 14.85 0.79 13.57
CA MET A 7 15.99 1.20 14.41
C MET A 7 17.18 1.55 13.53
N ASP A 8 17.78 2.72 13.73
CA ASP A 8 18.85 3.21 12.89
C ASP A 8 20.05 2.22 12.85
N GLY A 9 20.45 1.85 11.65
CA GLY A 9 21.55 0.91 11.37
C GLY A 9 21.31 -0.56 11.71
N GLU A 10 20.23 -0.91 12.44
CA GLU A 10 19.93 -2.27 12.88
C GLU A 10 18.56 -2.79 12.42
N GLY A 11 17.60 -1.90 12.20
CA GLY A 11 16.25 -2.23 11.75
C GLY A 11 16.24 -2.73 10.31
N TYR A 12 15.27 -3.57 9.99
CA TYR A 12 15.13 -4.20 8.68
C TYR A 12 15.23 -3.20 7.51
N TYR A 13 14.56 -2.04 7.60
CA TYR A 13 14.58 -1.02 6.56
C TYR A 13 15.78 -0.06 6.62
N THR A 14 16.59 -0.11 7.69
CA THR A 14 17.70 0.83 7.92
C THR A 14 19.09 0.18 7.89
N ALA A 15 19.19 -1.14 8.00
CA ALA A 15 20.46 -1.85 8.12
C ALA A 15 21.25 -2.00 6.81
N GLY A 16 20.82 -1.43 5.70
CA GLY A 16 21.54 -1.49 4.40
C GLY A 16 21.66 -2.86 3.77
N ARG A 17 20.79 -3.82 4.15
CA ARG A 17 20.76 -5.19 3.61
C ARG A 17 19.99 -5.26 2.30
N ALA A 18 20.30 -6.27 1.46
CA ALA A 18 19.48 -6.59 0.30
C ALA A 18 18.08 -7.06 0.76
N ARG A 19 17.05 -6.37 0.36
CA ARG A 19 15.65 -6.63 0.74
C ARG A 19 14.82 -7.19 -0.40
N TRP A 20 15.18 -6.86 -1.63
CA TRP A 20 14.41 -7.13 -2.86
C TRP A 20 15.12 -8.12 -3.80
N GLY A 21 14.31 -8.80 -4.65
CA GLY A 21 14.79 -9.70 -5.69
C GLY A 21 15.22 -11.08 -5.19
N GLU A 22 15.96 -11.83 -6.00
CA GLU A 22 16.38 -13.21 -5.68
C GLU A 22 17.25 -13.32 -4.42
N ALA A 23 18.01 -12.28 -4.09
CA ALA A 23 18.84 -12.22 -2.87
C ALA A 23 18.11 -11.60 -1.67
N GLY A 24 16.86 -11.17 -1.84
CA GLY A 24 16.03 -10.50 -0.83
C GLY A 24 15.03 -11.42 -0.17
N ASP A 25 14.06 -10.81 0.51
CA ASP A 25 13.04 -11.53 1.28
C ASP A 25 11.70 -11.63 0.53
N TYR A 26 11.42 -10.69 -0.39
CA TYR A 26 10.18 -10.63 -1.16
C TYR A 26 10.36 -10.02 -2.56
N VAL A 27 9.32 -10.18 -3.37
CA VAL A 27 9.20 -9.65 -4.74
C VAL A 27 7.94 -8.80 -4.79
N THR A 28 8.06 -7.53 -5.20
CA THR A 28 6.95 -6.60 -5.30
C THR A 28 6.22 -6.70 -6.65
N ASN A 29 5.02 -6.13 -6.75
CA ASN A 29 4.26 -6.07 -8.00
C ASN A 29 5.08 -5.51 -9.18
N VAL A 30 5.95 -4.55 -8.91
CA VAL A 30 6.81 -3.91 -9.93
C VAL A 30 7.90 -4.85 -10.42
N ASP A 31 8.46 -5.68 -9.52
CA ASP A 31 9.45 -6.71 -9.89
C ASP A 31 8.79 -7.83 -10.73
N ILE A 32 7.49 -8.09 -10.51
CA ILE A 32 6.76 -9.16 -11.22
C ILE A 32 6.60 -8.84 -12.69
N SER A 33 6.20 -7.60 -13.06
CA SER A 33 5.90 -7.28 -14.44
C SER A 33 6.01 -5.79 -14.77
N PRO A 34 6.66 -5.42 -15.89
CA PRO A 34 6.68 -4.06 -16.38
C PRO A 34 5.28 -3.54 -16.78
N VAL A 35 4.31 -4.45 -17.04
CA VAL A 35 2.93 -4.11 -17.37
C VAL A 35 2.26 -3.40 -16.18
N PHE A 36 2.64 -3.72 -14.95
CA PHE A 36 2.07 -3.06 -13.77
C PHE A 36 2.32 -1.55 -13.82
N ALA A 37 3.56 -1.11 -13.93
CA ALA A 37 3.90 0.31 -14.01
C ALA A 37 3.26 1.01 -15.22
N LYS A 38 3.16 0.32 -16.38
CA LYS A 38 2.48 0.82 -17.58
C LYS A 38 1.00 1.11 -17.32
N LEU A 39 0.29 0.21 -16.62
CA LEU A 39 -1.13 0.39 -16.30
C LEU A 39 -1.35 1.45 -15.22
N ILE A 40 -0.46 1.53 -14.23
CA ILE A 40 -0.48 2.64 -13.25
C ILE A 40 -0.25 3.99 -13.96
N ALA A 41 0.65 4.07 -14.92
CA ALA A 41 0.85 5.29 -15.73
C ALA A 41 -0.42 5.69 -16.51
N LYS A 42 -1.18 4.70 -17.03
CA LYS A 42 -2.47 4.95 -17.66
C LYS A 42 -3.45 5.62 -16.70
N GLU A 43 -3.62 5.06 -15.49
CA GLU A 43 -4.50 5.61 -14.47
C GLU A 43 -4.08 7.02 -14.05
N LEU A 44 -2.78 7.26 -13.89
CA LEU A 44 -2.24 8.59 -13.56
C LEU A 44 -2.46 9.60 -14.69
N ASN A 45 -2.39 9.18 -15.95
CA ASN A 45 -2.74 10.02 -17.08
C ASN A 45 -4.25 10.39 -17.07
N GLU A 46 -5.14 9.45 -16.72
CA GLU A 46 -6.55 9.72 -16.54
C GLU A 46 -6.80 10.72 -15.39
N MET A 47 -6.05 10.60 -14.28
CA MET A 47 -6.08 11.56 -13.17
C MET A 47 -5.64 12.97 -13.63
N TRP A 48 -4.56 13.06 -14.42
CA TRP A 48 -4.08 14.32 -14.98
C TRP A 48 -5.14 14.97 -15.89
N ILE A 49 -5.80 14.19 -16.73
CA ILE A 49 -6.93 14.65 -17.58
C ILE A 49 -8.09 15.14 -16.71
N ALA A 50 -8.47 14.39 -15.67
CA ALA A 50 -9.53 14.75 -14.72
C ALA A 50 -9.23 16.05 -13.96
N LEU A 51 -7.97 16.41 -13.79
CA LEU A 51 -7.53 17.69 -13.22
C LEU A 51 -7.58 18.86 -14.22
N GLY A 52 -7.91 18.60 -15.49
CA GLY A 52 -7.96 19.58 -16.56
C GLY A 52 -6.63 19.74 -17.30
N SER A 53 -5.80 18.71 -17.31
CA SER A 53 -4.50 18.64 -17.99
C SER A 53 -3.56 19.82 -17.62
N PRO A 54 -3.25 20.03 -16.33
CA PRO A 54 -2.43 21.15 -15.90
C PRO A 54 -1.01 21.05 -16.46
N GLU A 55 -0.31 22.18 -16.54
CA GLU A 55 1.08 22.25 -16.99
C GLU A 55 2.05 21.51 -16.02
N SER A 56 1.67 21.33 -14.76
CA SER A 56 2.44 20.60 -13.76
C SER A 56 1.54 19.64 -12.99
N PHE A 57 1.96 18.37 -12.91
CA PHE A 57 1.33 17.31 -12.14
C PHE A 57 2.39 16.66 -11.24
N THR A 58 2.30 16.91 -9.94
CA THR A 58 3.23 16.32 -8.98
C THR A 58 2.78 14.90 -8.64
N LEU A 59 3.63 13.91 -8.96
CA LEU A 59 3.46 12.55 -8.46
C LEU A 59 4.44 12.32 -7.31
N ILE A 60 3.92 12.06 -6.12
CA ILE A 60 4.70 11.64 -4.96
C ILE A 60 4.54 10.14 -4.81
N GLU A 61 5.62 9.36 -5.00
CA GLU A 61 5.67 7.95 -4.62
C GLU A 61 6.22 7.85 -3.20
N ALA A 62 5.40 7.42 -2.25
CA ALA A 62 5.80 7.23 -0.87
C ALA A 62 6.10 5.76 -0.58
N GLY A 63 7.26 5.50 0.05
CA GLY A 63 7.82 4.16 0.16
C GLY A 63 8.41 3.68 -1.17
N ALA A 64 9.10 4.55 -1.88
CA ALA A 64 9.54 4.30 -3.25
C ALA A 64 10.61 3.20 -3.38
N GLY A 65 11.23 2.77 -2.29
CA GLY A 65 12.26 1.73 -2.30
C GLY A 65 13.39 2.03 -3.28
N ARG A 66 13.47 1.24 -4.37
CA ARG A 66 14.44 1.45 -5.47
C ARG A 66 13.96 2.43 -6.56
N GLY A 67 12.73 2.96 -6.42
CA GLY A 67 12.11 3.84 -7.41
C GLY A 67 11.72 3.15 -8.71
N LEU A 68 11.55 1.82 -8.71
CA LEU A 68 11.25 1.06 -9.93
C LEU A 68 9.87 1.40 -10.50
N LEU A 69 8.88 1.62 -9.63
CA LEU A 69 7.53 1.99 -10.05
C LEU A 69 7.55 3.37 -10.72
N SER A 70 8.16 4.38 -10.10
CA SER A 70 8.33 5.71 -10.70
C SER A 70 9.12 5.68 -12.01
N LYS A 71 10.20 4.89 -12.10
CA LYS A 71 10.97 4.70 -13.35
C LYS A 71 10.08 4.09 -14.46
N GLY A 72 9.31 3.06 -14.12
CA GLY A 72 8.39 2.41 -15.05
C GLY A 72 7.24 3.32 -15.49
N ILE A 73 6.66 4.10 -14.56
CA ILE A 73 5.62 5.11 -14.84
C ILE A 73 6.18 6.17 -15.79
N ARG A 74 7.38 6.72 -15.51
CA ARG A 74 8.01 7.73 -16.36
C ARG A 74 8.23 7.21 -17.76
N LYS A 75 8.80 6.00 -17.89
CA LYS A 75 9.01 5.34 -19.19
C LYS A 75 7.70 5.20 -19.98
N ALA A 76 6.65 4.68 -19.33
CA ALA A 76 5.36 4.51 -19.98
C ALA A 76 4.71 5.85 -20.37
N ALA A 77 4.85 6.88 -19.54
CA ALA A 77 4.37 8.23 -19.85
C ALA A 77 5.08 8.81 -21.08
N ASP A 78 6.41 8.70 -21.14
CA ASP A 78 7.22 9.19 -22.28
C ASP A 78 6.84 8.49 -23.59
N GLU A 79 6.51 7.19 -23.53
CA GLU A 79 6.17 6.37 -24.70
C GLU A 79 4.71 6.58 -25.17
N LEU A 80 3.77 6.74 -24.26
CA LEU A 80 2.33 6.63 -24.54
C LEU A 80 1.51 7.90 -24.26
N TYR A 81 1.98 8.79 -23.38
CA TYR A 81 1.18 9.91 -22.84
C TYR A 81 1.98 11.20 -22.81
N ARG A 82 2.43 11.69 -23.97
CA ARG A 82 3.37 12.80 -24.11
C ARG A 82 2.99 14.04 -23.30
N GLY A 83 1.74 14.49 -23.36
CA GLY A 83 1.29 15.66 -22.61
C GLY A 83 1.37 15.47 -21.08
N PHE A 84 1.04 14.27 -20.60
CA PHE A 84 1.22 13.90 -19.20
C PHE A 84 2.70 13.83 -18.83
N ALA A 85 3.54 13.23 -19.68
CA ALA A 85 4.97 13.12 -19.45
C ALA A 85 5.64 14.50 -19.33
N ASP A 86 5.25 15.46 -20.17
CA ASP A 86 5.76 16.82 -20.13
C ASP A 86 5.36 17.57 -18.83
N ALA A 87 4.19 17.25 -18.26
CA ALA A 87 3.70 17.83 -17.02
C ALA A 87 4.19 17.14 -15.73
N LEU A 88 4.77 15.94 -15.84
CA LEU A 88 5.03 15.05 -14.70
C LEU A 88 6.27 15.49 -13.91
N ASP A 89 6.06 15.89 -12.64
CA ASP A 89 7.08 16.17 -11.62
C ASP A 89 7.10 15.02 -10.60
N LEU A 90 8.15 14.19 -10.63
CA LEU A 90 8.28 12.99 -9.80
C LEU A 90 9.04 13.26 -8.50
N LYS A 91 8.42 12.98 -7.38
CA LYS A 91 9.02 13.06 -6.05
C LYS A 91 8.95 11.69 -5.38
N LEU A 92 10.11 11.10 -5.15
CA LEU A 92 10.24 9.78 -4.51
C LEU A 92 10.57 9.98 -3.04
N VAL A 93 9.72 9.46 -2.16
CA VAL A 93 9.91 9.53 -0.71
C VAL A 93 10.28 8.16 -0.18
N GLU A 94 11.49 8.04 0.36
CA GLU A 94 12.02 6.79 0.92
C GLU A 94 12.97 7.10 2.07
N LEU A 95 12.81 6.39 3.19
CA LEU A 95 13.63 6.59 4.39
C LEU A 95 15.13 6.29 4.10
N ASN A 96 15.37 5.22 3.36
CA ASN A 96 16.71 4.76 2.99
C ASN A 96 16.75 4.41 1.49
N PRO A 97 16.83 5.45 0.60
CA PRO A 97 16.73 5.25 -0.84
C PRO A 97 17.94 4.49 -1.39
N ASP A 98 17.66 3.57 -2.33
CA ASP A 98 18.72 2.98 -3.15
C ASP A 98 19.06 3.94 -4.30
N THR A 99 20.18 4.60 -4.17
CA THR A 99 20.68 5.58 -5.15
C THR A 99 21.71 4.97 -6.12
N SER A 100 21.81 3.65 -6.18
CA SER A 100 22.78 2.96 -7.08
C SER A 100 22.50 3.23 -8.56
N GLU A 101 21.24 3.51 -8.93
CA GLU A 101 20.84 3.90 -10.26
C GLU A 101 20.30 5.34 -10.30
N PRO A 102 20.60 6.11 -11.36
CA PRO A 102 20.08 7.46 -11.48
C PRO A 102 18.55 7.47 -11.62
N LEU A 103 17.94 8.53 -11.10
CA LEU A 103 16.54 8.82 -11.33
C LEU A 103 16.31 9.35 -12.76
N PRO A 104 15.08 9.18 -13.29
CA PRO A 104 14.67 9.86 -14.51
C PRO A 104 14.83 11.39 -14.40
N PRO A 105 15.07 12.10 -15.51
CA PRO A 105 15.08 13.57 -15.50
C PRO A 105 13.79 14.14 -14.91
N GLY A 106 13.92 15.23 -14.13
CA GLY A 106 12.78 15.87 -13.46
C GLY A 106 12.28 15.11 -12.22
N SER A 107 13.09 14.20 -11.67
CA SER A 107 12.75 13.47 -10.44
C SER A 107 13.67 13.85 -9.29
N SER A 108 13.18 13.70 -8.06
CA SER A 108 13.97 13.98 -6.84
C SER A 108 13.70 12.96 -5.73
N TRP A 109 14.77 12.64 -4.96
CA TRP A 109 14.64 11.87 -3.72
C TRP A 109 14.36 12.78 -2.52
N HIS A 110 13.50 12.31 -1.63
CA HIS A 110 13.18 12.92 -0.35
C HIS A 110 13.16 11.84 0.73
N ARG A 111 13.55 12.15 1.95
CA ARG A 111 13.50 11.22 3.08
C ARG A 111 12.17 11.24 3.83
N SER A 112 11.41 12.30 3.67
CA SER A 112 10.12 12.48 4.34
C SER A 112 9.18 13.34 3.49
N LEU A 113 7.87 13.15 3.65
CA LEU A 113 6.87 14.07 3.10
C LEU A 113 7.03 15.51 3.60
N ASP A 114 7.69 15.74 4.75
CA ASP A 114 7.94 17.08 5.29
C ASP A 114 8.94 17.89 4.46
N GLU A 115 9.70 17.22 3.59
CA GLU A 115 10.61 17.87 2.64
C GLU A 115 9.91 18.33 1.35
N ILE A 116 8.65 17.94 1.16
CA ILE A 116 7.85 18.29 0.00
C ILE A 116 7.18 19.64 0.25
N ALA A 117 7.37 20.57 -0.69
CA ALA A 117 6.68 21.85 -0.63
C ALA A 117 5.15 21.67 -0.75
N SER A 118 4.40 22.29 0.18
CA SER A 118 2.94 22.32 0.21
C SER A 118 2.44 23.67 -0.35
N PRO A 119 1.27 23.71 -0.98
CA PRO A 119 0.37 22.60 -1.29
C PRO A 119 0.74 21.81 -2.55
N VAL A 120 0.31 20.55 -2.64
CA VAL A 120 0.53 19.66 -3.78
C VAL A 120 -0.71 19.57 -4.65
N SER A 121 -0.55 19.66 -5.97
CA SER A 121 -1.57 19.35 -6.97
C SER A 121 -1.10 18.16 -7.82
N GLY A 122 -1.84 17.03 -7.79
CA GLY A 122 -1.45 15.82 -8.51
C GLY A 122 -1.86 14.54 -7.81
N CYS A 123 -0.92 13.62 -7.57
CA CYS A 123 -1.22 12.34 -6.93
C CYS A 123 -0.17 11.98 -5.87
N ILE A 124 -0.62 11.48 -4.73
CA ILE A 124 0.22 10.83 -3.71
C ILE A 124 -0.06 9.34 -3.78
N LEU A 125 0.93 8.58 -4.28
CA LEU A 125 0.87 7.13 -4.50
C LEU A 125 1.65 6.41 -3.41
N SER A 126 1.08 5.36 -2.85
CA SER A 126 1.77 4.38 -2.02
C SER A 126 1.47 2.96 -2.50
N ASN A 127 2.51 2.15 -2.65
CA ASN A 127 2.42 0.74 -2.99
C ASN A 127 3.24 -0.06 -1.98
N GLU A 128 2.58 -0.96 -1.23
CA GLU A 128 3.24 -1.77 -0.19
C GLU A 128 3.98 -0.89 0.85
N LEU A 129 3.27 0.07 1.42
CA LEU A 129 3.81 1.00 2.42
C LEU A 129 3.13 0.85 3.77
N ILE A 130 1.78 0.79 3.78
CA ILE A 130 1.00 0.87 5.01
C ILE A 130 1.08 -0.43 5.81
N ASP A 131 1.23 -1.56 5.13
CA ASP A 131 1.43 -2.89 5.72
C ASP A 131 2.66 -2.96 6.63
N SER A 132 3.70 -2.18 6.33
CA SER A 132 4.95 -2.11 7.07
C SER A 132 4.91 -1.15 8.26
N PHE A 133 3.88 -0.33 8.43
CA PHE A 133 3.79 0.62 9.53
C PHE A 133 3.72 -0.10 10.90
N PRO A 134 4.39 0.43 11.93
CA PRO A 134 4.30 -0.13 13.27
C PRO A 134 2.86 -0.11 13.79
N VAL A 135 2.40 -1.27 14.25
CA VAL A 135 1.05 -1.46 14.79
C VAL A 135 1.05 -1.67 16.30
N HIS A 136 -0.09 -1.43 16.92
CA HIS A 136 -0.42 -1.90 18.25
C HIS A 136 -1.15 -3.24 18.13
N ARG A 137 -0.66 -4.27 18.84
CA ARG A 137 -1.38 -5.54 18.94
C ARG A 137 -2.29 -5.52 20.14
N VAL A 138 -3.53 -5.88 19.93
CA VAL A 138 -4.55 -5.90 20.97
C VAL A 138 -5.22 -7.27 21.08
N ILE A 139 -5.83 -7.54 22.24
CA ILE A 139 -6.60 -8.74 22.51
C ILE A 139 -7.92 -8.39 23.15
N GLY A 140 -9.02 -8.97 22.68
CA GLY A 140 -10.35 -8.77 23.24
C GLY A 140 -10.51 -9.40 24.61
N THR A 141 -11.20 -8.70 25.53
CA THR A 141 -11.46 -9.16 26.91
C THR A 141 -12.80 -9.89 27.07
N GLY A 142 -13.67 -9.83 26.03
CA GLY A 142 -14.97 -10.50 26.03
C GLY A 142 -16.12 -9.70 26.66
N ASP A 143 -15.83 -8.61 27.33
CA ASP A 143 -16.78 -7.61 27.83
C ASP A 143 -16.92 -6.38 26.90
N GLY A 144 -16.37 -6.49 25.70
CA GLY A 144 -16.30 -5.43 24.71
C GLY A 144 -15.06 -4.53 24.84
N GLY A 145 -14.22 -4.76 25.85
CA GLY A 145 -12.94 -4.09 26.06
C GLY A 145 -11.79 -4.76 25.32
N ILE A 146 -10.62 -4.10 25.40
CA ILE A 146 -9.35 -4.61 24.86
C ILE A 146 -8.23 -4.47 25.87
N LYS A 147 -7.21 -5.32 25.75
CA LYS A 147 -5.88 -5.13 26.33
C LYS A 147 -4.85 -5.02 25.21
N GLU A 148 -3.77 -4.28 25.45
CA GLU A 148 -2.64 -4.20 24.53
C GLU A 148 -1.64 -5.32 24.83
N LEU A 149 -1.05 -5.91 23.79
CA LEU A 149 -0.04 -6.96 23.92
C LEU A 149 1.35 -6.32 23.88
N TYR A 150 2.01 -6.33 25.03
CA TYR A 150 3.38 -5.86 25.21
C TYR A 150 4.39 -6.98 25.03
N VAL A 151 5.60 -6.60 24.63
CA VAL A 151 6.74 -7.52 24.55
C VAL A 151 7.47 -7.55 25.88
N ALA A 152 7.65 -8.73 26.46
CA ALA A 152 8.40 -8.95 27.68
C ALA A 152 9.48 -10.04 27.47
N LEU A 153 10.51 -10.04 28.32
CA LEU A 153 11.51 -11.10 28.34
C LEU A 153 10.94 -12.38 28.99
N ASP A 154 11.34 -13.52 28.45
CA ASP A 154 11.06 -14.86 28.95
C ASP A 154 12.35 -15.71 28.87
N GLY A 155 13.19 -15.59 29.88
CA GLY A 155 14.57 -16.08 29.78
C GLY A 155 15.33 -15.33 28.69
N ASP A 156 15.86 -16.06 27.72
CA ASP A 156 16.60 -15.53 26.56
C ASP A 156 15.69 -15.27 25.35
N SER A 157 14.37 -15.37 25.53
CA SER A 157 13.38 -15.16 24.47
C SER A 157 12.41 -14.01 24.78
N PHE A 158 11.56 -13.65 23.81
CA PHE A 158 10.48 -12.68 23.99
C PHE A 158 9.13 -13.37 24.02
N LYS A 159 8.19 -12.79 24.78
CA LYS A 159 6.78 -13.19 24.79
C LYS A 159 5.85 -11.97 24.79
N GLU A 160 4.60 -12.20 24.39
CA GLU A 160 3.52 -11.22 24.54
C GLU A 160 2.90 -11.30 25.94
N VAL A 161 2.68 -10.13 26.56
CA VAL A 161 2.01 -9.99 27.85
C VAL A 161 0.89 -8.96 27.73
N PRO A 162 -0.37 -9.32 28.05
CA PRO A 162 -1.46 -8.37 28.05
C PRO A 162 -1.28 -7.30 29.15
N GLY A 163 -1.56 -6.05 28.80
CA GLY A 163 -1.56 -4.90 29.71
C GLY A 163 -2.64 -3.89 29.32
N GLU A 164 -2.73 -2.80 30.08
CA GLU A 164 -3.65 -1.71 29.74
C GLU A 164 -3.22 -1.02 28.45
N PRO A 165 -4.16 -0.49 27.62
CA PRO A 165 -3.81 0.26 26.42
C PRO A 165 -2.83 1.40 26.70
N SER A 166 -1.76 1.50 25.92
CA SER A 166 -0.72 2.56 26.05
C SER A 166 -1.25 3.95 25.71
N THR A 167 -2.35 4.03 25.00
CA THR A 167 -2.99 5.28 24.57
C THR A 167 -4.50 5.12 24.44
N GLY A 168 -5.24 6.18 24.77
CA GLY A 168 -6.68 6.26 24.55
C GLY A 168 -7.09 6.18 23.06
N MET A 169 -6.15 6.40 22.14
CA MET A 169 -6.39 6.27 20.71
C MET A 169 -6.77 4.84 20.28
N LEU A 170 -6.37 3.81 21.03
CA LEU A 170 -6.77 2.42 20.75
C LEU A 170 -8.27 2.23 21.00
N SER A 171 -8.78 2.68 22.14
CA SER A 171 -10.22 2.64 22.43
C SER A 171 -11.01 3.53 21.48
N TRP A 172 -10.49 4.73 21.17
CA TRP A 172 -11.08 5.60 20.15
C TRP A 172 -11.19 4.89 18.78
N TYR A 173 -10.14 4.19 18.34
CA TYR A 173 -10.13 3.47 17.07
C TYR A 173 -11.22 2.39 17.05
N MET A 174 -11.29 1.57 18.11
CA MET A 174 -12.29 0.51 18.22
C MET A 174 -13.72 1.08 18.14
N ASP A 175 -14.00 2.14 18.91
CA ASP A 175 -15.31 2.77 18.96
C ASP A 175 -15.63 3.50 17.65
N ARG A 176 -14.64 4.24 17.10
CA ARG A 176 -14.81 5.02 15.86
C ARG A 176 -15.21 4.17 14.67
N PHE A 177 -14.60 2.98 14.55
CA PHE A 177 -14.84 2.07 13.43
C PHE A 177 -15.79 0.91 13.78
N GLY A 178 -16.40 0.94 14.96
CA GLY A 178 -17.39 -0.04 15.39
C GLY A 178 -16.82 -1.45 15.56
N ILE A 179 -15.54 -1.56 15.94
CA ILE A 179 -14.84 -2.84 16.06
C ILE A 179 -15.11 -3.41 17.45
N ARG A 180 -15.50 -4.71 17.50
CA ARG A 180 -15.65 -5.48 18.73
C ARG A 180 -14.94 -6.81 18.57
N LEU A 181 -13.97 -7.06 19.46
CA LEU A 181 -13.22 -8.31 19.45
C LEU A 181 -13.81 -9.31 20.44
N GLU A 182 -13.83 -10.57 20.08
CA GLU A 182 -14.19 -11.67 20.98
C GLU A 182 -13.13 -11.87 22.07
N ALA A 183 -13.49 -12.56 23.15
CA ALA A 183 -12.52 -12.92 24.20
C ALA A 183 -11.36 -13.72 23.59
N GLY A 184 -10.13 -13.24 23.79
CA GLY A 184 -8.93 -13.89 23.26
C GLY A 184 -8.63 -13.64 21.77
N GLN A 185 -9.52 -12.97 21.04
CA GLN A 185 -9.26 -12.57 19.65
C GLN A 185 -8.17 -11.50 19.62
N LYS A 186 -7.08 -11.78 18.88
CA LYS A 186 -5.99 -10.83 18.64
C LYS A 186 -6.26 -10.03 17.37
N ALA A 187 -5.82 -8.77 17.35
CA ALA A 187 -5.88 -7.91 16.19
C ALA A 187 -4.75 -6.87 16.20
N GLU A 188 -4.44 -6.31 15.05
CA GLU A 188 -3.52 -5.20 14.88
C GLU A 188 -4.31 -3.91 14.65
N VAL A 189 -3.93 -2.84 15.36
CA VAL A 189 -4.45 -1.48 15.19
C VAL A 189 -3.34 -0.58 14.67
N ASN A 190 -3.51 -0.09 13.44
CA ASN A 190 -2.52 0.73 12.76
C ASN A 190 -2.84 2.23 12.92
N LEU A 191 -2.43 2.82 14.06
CA LEU A 191 -2.59 4.25 14.31
C LEU A 191 -1.69 5.09 13.39
N ALA A 192 -0.54 4.54 12.97
CA ALA A 192 0.36 5.23 12.04
C ALA A 192 -0.30 5.42 10.66
N ALA A 193 -1.16 4.49 10.22
CA ALA A 193 -1.94 4.65 8.99
C ALA A 193 -2.97 5.79 9.09
N ILE A 194 -3.55 6.01 10.28
CA ILE A 194 -4.44 7.14 10.54
C ILE A 194 -3.68 8.47 10.42
N ASP A 195 -2.49 8.54 11.02
CA ASP A 195 -1.66 9.75 10.93
C ASP A 195 -1.15 9.97 9.50
N TRP A 196 -0.81 8.90 8.78
CA TRP A 196 -0.43 8.92 7.37
C TRP A 196 -1.53 9.54 6.49
N ILE A 197 -2.75 9.01 6.53
CA ILE A 197 -3.83 9.49 5.66
C ILE A 197 -4.19 10.95 5.98
N ARG A 198 -4.15 11.37 7.25
CA ARG A 198 -4.31 12.77 7.65
C ARG A 198 -3.23 13.64 7.05
N LYS A 199 -1.98 13.21 7.12
CA LYS A 199 -0.82 13.96 6.59
C LYS A 199 -0.92 14.16 5.09
N VAL A 200 -1.19 13.09 4.32
CA VAL A 200 -1.29 13.19 2.86
C VAL A 200 -2.52 13.99 2.42
N ALA A 201 -3.65 13.87 3.13
CA ALA A 201 -4.83 14.66 2.85
C ALA A 201 -4.62 16.17 3.06
N ARG A 202 -3.81 16.56 4.06
CA ARG A 202 -3.46 17.96 4.32
C ARG A 202 -2.42 18.49 3.34
N LEU A 203 -1.47 17.65 2.91
CA LEU A 203 -0.47 18.00 1.91
C LEU A 203 -1.10 18.25 0.53
N LEU A 204 -2.15 17.48 0.21
CA LEU A 204 -2.87 17.56 -1.06
C LEU A 204 -3.84 18.73 -1.06
N ASP A 205 -3.69 19.65 -2.02
CA ASP A 205 -4.66 20.71 -2.29
C ASP A 205 -5.74 20.22 -3.28
N LYS A 206 -5.30 19.70 -4.41
CA LYS A 206 -6.17 19.19 -5.46
C LYS A 206 -5.56 17.94 -6.11
N GLY A 207 -6.34 16.87 -6.25
CA GLY A 207 -5.83 15.65 -6.89
C GLY A 207 -6.26 14.38 -6.17
N PHE A 208 -5.34 13.42 -6.09
CA PHE A 208 -5.64 12.05 -5.68
C PHE A 208 -4.68 11.52 -4.61
N VAL A 209 -5.22 10.66 -3.74
CA VAL A 209 -4.46 9.74 -2.90
C VAL A 209 -4.71 8.34 -3.43
N PHE A 210 -3.66 7.65 -3.84
CA PHE A 210 -3.72 6.35 -4.49
C PHE A 210 -2.95 5.33 -3.65
N THR A 211 -3.68 4.42 -2.99
CA THR A 211 -3.12 3.40 -2.10
C THR A 211 -3.31 2.02 -2.70
N ILE A 212 -2.22 1.27 -2.83
CA ILE A 212 -2.18 -0.14 -3.23
C ILE A 212 -1.49 -0.90 -2.11
N ASP A 213 -2.21 -1.81 -1.45
CA ASP A 213 -1.66 -2.50 -0.27
C ASP A 213 -2.40 -3.80 0.05
N TYR A 214 -1.78 -4.65 0.86
CA TYR A 214 -2.45 -5.80 1.46
C TYR A 214 -3.49 -5.33 2.47
N GLY A 215 -4.70 -5.86 2.41
CA GLY A 215 -5.68 -5.48 3.40
C GLY A 215 -7.12 -5.83 3.05
N LEU A 216 -8.00 -5.36 3.92
CA LEU A 216 -9.42 -5.68 3.88
C LEU A 216 -10.26 -4.47 4.33
N PRO A 217 -11.56 -4.44 3.98
CA PRO A 217 -12.52 -3.63 4.72
C PRO A 217 -12.51 -3.98 6.21
N GLY A 218 -12.65 -3.00 7.10
CA GLY A 218 -12.54 -3.21 8.55
C GLY A 218 -13.48 -4.31 9.08
N LYS A 219 -14.71 -4.41 8.56
CA LYS A 219 -15.65 -5.49 8.93
C LYS A 219 -15.12 -6.90 8.65
N GLU A 220 -14.33 -7.06 7.59
CA GLU A 220 -13.72 -8.34 7.24
C GLU A 220 -12.41 -8.55 8.02
N LEU A 221 -11.64 -7.48 8.22
CA LEU A 221 -10.37 -7.53 8.94
C LEU A 221 -10.54 -7.95 10.39
N TYR A 222 -11.56 -7.42 11.08
CA TYR A 222 -11.82 -7.67 12.50
C TYR A 222 -12.97 -8.64 12.77
N GLN A 223 -13.43 -9.36 11.74
CA GLN A 223 -14.53 -10.30 11.94
C GLN A 223 -14.17 -11.39 12.96
N SER A 224 -15.21 -11.92 13.62
CA SER A 224 -15.13 -13.04 14.56
C SER A 224 -14.36 -14.23 13.97
N GLY A 225 -13.53 -14.86 14.80
CA GLY A 225 -12.71 -16.01 14.42
C GLY A 225 -11.39 -15.70 13.69
N ARG A 226 -11.12 -14.44 13.34
CA ARG A 226 -9.79 -14.06 12.84
C ARG A 226 -8.83 -13.82 14.01
N CYS A 227 -7.56 -14.14 13.82
CA CYS A 227 -6.51 -14.02 14.84
C CYS A 227 -5.36 -13.11 14.39
N GLY A 228 -5.72 -11.87 14.00
CA GLY A 228 -4.77 -10.90 13.48
C GLY A 228 -4.37 -11.16 12.03
N SER A 229 -3.44 -10.36 11.55
CA SER A 229 -2.93 -10.36 10.18
C SER A 229 -1.41 -10.24 10.10
N LEU A 230 -0.72 -10.21 11.25
CA LEU A 230 0.72 -10.07 11.31
C LEU A 230 1.42 -11.27 10.66
N ILE A 231 2.28 -10.98 9.70
CA ILE A 231 3.10 -11.95 8.97
C ILE A 231 4.53 -11.44 8.93
N CYS A 232 5.49 -12.38 8.99
CA CYS A 232 6.91 -12.10 8.88
C CYS A 232 7.47 -12.78 7.65
N HIS A 233 8.33 -12.06 6.90
CA HIS A 233 8.99 -12.55 5.70
C HIS A 233 10.50 -12.60 5.91
N HIS A 234 11.11 -13.75 5.62
CA HIS A 234 12.56 -13.94 5.69
C HIS A 234 13.01 -14.95 4.65
N ARG A 235 13.89 -14.55 3.71
CA ARG A 235 14.46 -15.41 2.66
C ARG A 235 13.40 -16.23 1.93
N HIS A 236 12.36 -15.56 1.43
CA HIS A 236 11.23 -16.16 0.72
C HIS A 236 10.42 -17.18 1.54
N THR A 237 10.57 -17.16 2.86
CA THR A 237 9.75 -17.97 3.79
C THR A 237 8.83 -17.05 4.59
N VAL A 238 7.67 -17.59 4.96
CA VAL A 238 6.64 -16.87 5.73
C VAL A 238 6.49 -17.53 7.09
N ASN A 239 6.40 -16.72 8.15
CA ASN A 239 6.09 -17.17 9.50
C ASN A 239 5.26 -16.10 10.24
N ASP A 240 4.71 -16.44 11.40
CA ASP A 240 3.90 -15.55 12.24
C ASP A 240 4.59 -15.14 13.56
N ASN A 241 5.90 -15.42 13.67
CA ASN A 241 6.65 -15.14 14.88
C ASN A 241 7.55 -13.89 14.72
N PRO A 242 7.15 -12.71 15.25
CA PRO A 242 7.96 -11.50 15.15
C PRO A 242 9.19 -11.49 16.06
N PHE A 243 9.38 -12.51 16.88
CA PHE A 243 10.46 -12.60 17.87
C PHE A 243 11.67 -13.41 17.40
N VAL A 244 11.62 -13.95 16.18
CA VAL A 244 12.79 -14.57 15.52
C VAL A 244 13.37 -13.58 14.49
N ASN A 245 14.64 -13.74 14.15
CA ASN A 245 15.34 -12.93 13.14
C ASN A 245 15.09 -11.40 13.27
N ILE A 246 15.00 -10.87 14.50
CA ILE A 246 14.69 -9.46 14.78
C ILE A 246 15.69 -8.56 14.05
N GLY A 247 15.18 -7.59 13.31
CA GLY A 247 15.96 -6.70 12.41
C GLY A 247 16.45 -7.37 11.13
N ALA A 248 16.19 -8.68 10.94
CA ALA A 248 16.60 -9.44 9.76
C ALA A 248 15.42 -10.10 9.02
N GLN A 249 14.19 -9.91 9.49
CA GLN A 249 12.95 -10.27 8.78
C GLN A 249 12.05 -9.06 8.65
N ASP A 250 11.27 -9.02 7.58
CA ASP A 250 10.18 -8.06 7.43
C ASP A 250 8.99 -8.47 8.29
N ILE A 251 8.24 -7.49 8.78
CA ILE A 251 7.02 -7.69 9.58
C ILE A 251 5.94 -6.82 8.97
N THR A 252 4.91 -7.45 8.43
CA THR A 252 3.80 -6.78 7.77
C THR A 252 2.46 -7.08 8.44
N THR A 253 1.48 -6.21 8.23
CA THR A 253 0.11 -6.38 8.69
C THR A 253 -0.87 -5.88 7.63
N HIS A 254 -2.10 -6.36 7.64
CA HIS A 254 -3.11 -5.90 6.69
C HIS A 254 -3.58 -4.49 7.01
N ALA A 255 -3.67 -3.63 5.99
CA ALA A 255 -4.27 -2.30 6.09
C ALA A 255 -5.79 -2.39 6.30
N ASP A 256 -6.33 -1.55 7.19
CA ASP A 256 -7.77 -1.32 7.30
C ASP A 256 -8.20 -0.23 6.30
N PHE A 257 -8.74 -0.64 5.18
CA PHE A 257 -9.19 0.27 4.13
C PHE A 257 -10.42 1.09 4.51
N THR A 258 -11.23 0.61 5.46
CA THR A 258 -12.35 1.40 6.01
C THR A 258 -11.81 2.57 6.83
N ALA A 259 -10.82 2.32 7.68
CA ALA A 259 -10.19 3.35 8.49
C ALA A 259 -9.48 4.42 7.63
N LEU A 260 -8.74 3.98 6.60
CA LEU A 260 -8.10 4.90 5.65
C LEU A 260 -9.14 5.78 4.93
N LYS A 261 -10.18 5.16 4.39
CA LYS A 261 -11.25 5.86 3.65
C LYS A 261 -11.97 6.87 4.55
N GLU A 262 -12.45 6.46 5.72
CA GLU A 262 -13.25 7.33 6.59
C GLU A 262 -12.42 8.45 7.22
N THR A 263 -11.17 8.17 7.61
CA THR A 263 -10.25 9.22 8.09
C THR A 263 -9.90 10.22 6.98
N GLY A 264 -9.68 9.74 5.76
CA GLY A 264 -9.45 10.62 4.60
C GLY A 264 -10.65 11.54 4.35
N GLU A 265 -11.88 11.03 4.48
CA GLU A 265 -13.10 11.83 4.34
C GLU A 265 -13.24 12.90 5.41
N GLU A 266 -12.82 12.63 6.66
CA GLU A 266 -12.75 13.64 7.74
C GLU A 266 -11.78 14.79 7.40
N GLU A 267 -10.73 14.52 6.63
CA GLU A 267 -9.73 15.50 6.17
C GLU A 267 -10.07 16.11 4.79
N GLY A 268 -11.30 15.86 4.28
CA GLY A 268 -11.80 16.47 3.05
C GLY A 268 -11.53 15.69 1.75
N LEU A 269 -10.99 14.48 1.83
CA LEU A 269 -10.96 13.56 0.70
C LEU A 269 -12.36 13.01 0.41
N ARG A 270 -12.58 12.52 -0.81
CA ARG A 270 -13.79 11.80 -1.21
C ARG A 270 -13.40 10.50 -1.89
N LEU A 271 -14.18 9.45 -1.69
CA LEU A 271 -13.94 8.17 -2.35
C LEU A 271 -14.11 8.31 -3.87
N THR A 272 -13.08 7.92 -4.64
CA THR A 272 -13.17 7.70 -6.08
C THR A 272 -13.58 6.26 -6.36
N GLY A 273 -12.91 5.28 -5.72
CA GLY A 273 -13.23 3.87 -5.84
C GLY A 273 -12.36 3.00 -4.94
N PHE A 274 -12.82 1.76 -4.75
CA PHE A 274 -12.12 0.70 -4.01
C PHE A 274 -12.37 -0.64 -4.69
N THR A 275 -11.31 -1.43 -4.92
CA THR A 275 -11.45 -2.77 -5.51
C THR A 275 -10.24 -3.65 -5.21
N THR A 276 -10.24 -4.91 -5.68
CA THR A 276 -9.04 -5.76 -5.68
C THR A 276 -8.09 -5.35 -6.80
N GLN A 277 -6.78 -5.61 -6.64
CA GLN A 277 -5.78 -5.34 -7.68
C GLN A 277 -6.17 -6.00 -9.01
N LYS A 278 -6.64 -7.24 -8.99
CA LYS A 278 -7.12 -7.96 -10.17
C LYS A 278 -8.21 -7.18 -10.90
N ASN A 279 -9.25 -6.75 -10.20
CA ASN A 279 -10.35 -6.02 -10.81
C ASN A 279 -9.88 -4.67 -11.35
N PHE A 280 -8.99 -3.98 -10.63
CA PHE A 280 -8.39 -2.72 -11.04
C PHE A 280 -7.59 -2.88 -12.33
N LEU A 281 -6.69 -3.86 -12.39
CA LEU A 281 -5.89 -4.12 -13.57
C LEU A 281 -6.75 -4.59 -14.78
N LEU A 282 -7.83 -5.35 -14.52
CA LEU A 282 -8.81 -5.70 -15.57
C LEU A 282 -9.53 -4.46 -16.09
N GLY A 283 -9.94 -3.53 -15.23
CA GLY A 283 -10.50 -2.25 -15.62
C GLY A 283 -9.55 -1.40 -16.48
N LEU A 284 -8.26 -1.43 -16.17
CA LEU A 284 -7.21 -0.77 -16.95
C LEU A 284 -6.90 -1.48 -18.27
N GLY A 285 -7.40 -2.69 -18.47
CA GLY A 285 -7.25 -3.43 -19.74
C GLY A 285 -6.04 -4.36 -19.78
N ILE A 286 -5.58 -4.91 -18.66
CA ILE A 286 -4.43 -5.82 -18.57
C ILE A 286 -4.56 -7.02 -19.53
N ALA A 287 -5.79 -7.48 -19.80
CA ALA A 287 -6.02 -8.58 -20.75
C ALA A 287 -5.53 -8.28 -22.18
N GLY A 288 -5.51 -7.01 -22.59
CA GLY A 288 -4.99 -6.55 -23.88
C GLY A 288 -3.46 -6.56 -23.97
N GLU A 289 -2.77 -6.73 -22.85
CA GLU A 289 -1.31 -6.85 -22.82
C GLU A 289 -0.81 -8.30 -23.03
N LEU A 290 -1.73 -9.28 -23.00
CA LEU A 290 -1.41 -10.67 -23.26
C LEU A 290 -0.97 -10.86 -24.71
N LYS A 291 0.09 -11.64 -24.91
CA LYS A 291 0.59 -12.02 -26.21
C LYS A 291 -0.09 -13.31 -26.67
N GLU A 292 -0.51 -13.33 -27.94
CA GLU A 292 -1.03 -14.54 -28.55
C GLU A 292 0.11 -15.56 -28.70
N ILE A 293 -0.08 -16.73 -28.13
CA ILE A 293 0.82 -17.87 -28.30
C ILE A 293 0.23 -18.70 -29.43
N SER A 294 0.54 -18.34 -30.68
CA SER A 294 0.15 -19.14 -31.85
C SER A 294 0.95 -20.44 -31.86
N GLY A 295 0.27 -21.57 -32.09
CA GLY A 295 0.91 -22.90 -32.14
C GLY A 295 1.82 -23.14 -33.38
N GLU A 296 1.96 -22.15 -34.26
CA GLU A 296 2.77 -22.22 -35.49
C GLU A 296 3.99 -21.29 -35.35
N GLY A 297 5.13 -21.85 -34.93
CA GLY A 297 6.40 -21.14 -34.80
C GLY A 297 7.10 -21.32 -33.45
N PRO A 298 8.40 -20.92 -33.32
CA PRO A 298 9.08 -20.98 -32.06
C PRO A 298 8.42 -19.99 -31.10
N LEU A 299 7.94 -20.50 -29.96
CA LEU A 299 7.42 -19.67 -28.86
C LEU A 299 8.51 -18.70 -28.40
N ALA A 300 8.25 -17.40 -28.50
CA ALA A 300 9.17 -16.42 -27.93
C ALA A 300 9.13 -16.57 -26.39
N PHE A 301 10.26 -16.94 -25.82
CA PHE A 301 10.39 -17.10 -24.36
C PHE A 301 9.92 -15.86 -23.60
N GLU A 302 10.15 -14.69 -24.16
CA GLU A 302 9.74 -13.38 -23.63
C GLU A 302 8.21 -13.24 -23.54
N ASP A 303 7.47 -13.71 -24.54
CA ASP A 303 6.00 -13.64 -24.55
C ASP A 303 5.39 -14.59 -23.50
N ILE A 304 5.97 -15.77 -23.33
CA ILE A 304 5.55 -16.70 -22.26
C ILE A 304 5.83 -16.10 -20.89
N ALA A 305 7.02 -15.53 -20.69
CA ALA A 305 7.41 -14.89 -19.43
C ALA A 305 6.49 -13.70 -19.11
N LEU A 306 6.16 -12.87 -20.11
CA LEU A 306 5.22 -11.76 -19.97
C LEU A 306 3.83 -12.26 -19.57
N ASN A 307 3.25 -13.22 -20.28
CA ASN A 307 1.93 -13.77 -19.98
C ASN A 307 1.89 -14.39 -18.57
N ARG A 308 2.96 -15.08 -18.16
CA ARG A 308 3.09 -15.62 -16.80
C ARG A 308 3.12 -14.51 -15.76
N SER A 309 3.88 -13.44 -16.01
CA SER A 309 3.98 -12.29 -15.10
C SER A 309 2.62 -11.57 -14.94
N ILE A 310 1.88 -11.39 -16.03
CA ILE A 310 0.52 -10.87 -16.01
C ILE A 310 -0.39 -11.79 -15.18
N GLY A 311 -0.29 -13.11 -15.38
CA GLY A 311 -1.04 -14.09 -14.60
C GLY A 311 -0.80 -13.98 -13.10
N LEU A 312 0.44 -13.74 -12.66
CA LEU A 312 0.78 -13.54 -11.25
C LEU A 312 0.12 -12.28 -10.65
N LEU A 313 0.07 -11.16 -11.40
CA LEU A 313 -0.55 -9.91 -10.95
C LEU A 313 -2.06 -10.03 -10.71
N ILE A 314 -2.75 -10.90 -11.46
CA ILE A 314 -4.21 -11.06 -11.39
C ILE A 314 -4.66 -12.41 -10.82
N ASN A 315 -3.75 -13.19 -10.26
CA ASN A 315 -4.05 -14.51 -9.71
C ASN A 315 -5.14 -14.44 -8.61
N PRO A 316 -6.27 -15.18 -8.76
CA PRO A 316 -7.36 -15.19 -7.78
C PRO A 316 -6.97 -15.79 -6.43
N GLY A 317 -5.94 -16.49 -6.26
CA GLY A 317 -5.47 -17.04 -4.97
C GLY A 317 -4.24 -16.33 -4.41
N GLY A 318 -3.80 -15.24 -5.05
CA GLY A 318 -2.55 -14.56 -4.72
C GLY A 318 -2.69 -13.02 -4.74
N ALA A 319 -1.68 -12.36 -5.27
CA ALA A 319 -1.59 -10.89 -5.28
C ALA A 319 -2.85 -10.21 -5.84
N GLY A 320 -3.47 -10.77 -6.87
CA GLY A 320 -4.66 -10.18 -7.49
C GLY A 320 -5.85 -9.99 -6.55
N GLU A 321 -6.03 -10.85 -5.54
CA GLU A 321 -7.12 -10.75 -4.55
C GLU A 321 -6.65 -10.20 -3.21
N THR A 322 -5.40 -10.44 -2.81
CA THR A 322 -4.85 -10.02 -1.51
C THR A 322 -4.63 -8.52 -1.48
N PHE A 323 -4.06 -7.96 -2.56
CA PHE A 323 -3.93 -6.52 -2.72
C PHE A 323 -5.26 -5.84 -3.01
N LYS A 324 -5.42 -4.67 -2.43
CA LYS A 324 -6.54 -3.76 -2.67
C LYS A 324 -6.03 -2.43 -3.21
N VAL A 325 -6.89 -1.79 -3.95
CA VAL A 325 -6.68 -0.46 -4.51
C VAL A 325 -7.74 0.46 -3.95
N LEU A 326 -7.31 1.51 -3.27
CA LEU A 326 -8.14 2.62 -2.80
C LEU A 326 -7.67 3.90 -3.47
N ILE A 327 -8.58 4.60 -4.16
CA ILE A 327 -8.33 5.94 -4.64
C ILE A 327 -9.34 6.90 -4.01
N GLN A 328 -8.81 7.98 -3.43
CA GLN A 328 -9.58 9.10 -2.91
C GLN A 328 -9.16 10.38 -3.65
N HIS A 329 -10.04 11.35 -3.78
CA HIS A 329 -9.78 12.60 -4.47
C HIS A 329 -10.13 13.82 -3.62
N LYS A 330 -9.55 14.98 -3.97
CA LYS A 330 -9.82 16.28 -3.36
C LYS A 330 -9.86 17.37 -4.43
N GLY A 331 -10.79 18.32 -4.30
CA GLY A 331 -10.87 19.46 -5.20
C GLY A 331 -11.37 19.17 -6.63
N ILE A 332 -11.98 17.99 -6.85
CA ILE A 332 -12.51 17.54 -8.15
C ILE A 332 -13.94 17.06 -7.94
N GLU A 333 -14.80 17.22 -8.94
CA GLU A 333 -16.15 16.67 -8.91
C GLU A 333 -16.20 15.33 -9.64
N ARG A 334 -16.48 14.25 -8.88
CA ARG A 334 -16.77 12.88 -9.37
C ARG A 334 -15.88 12.40 -10.52
N PRO A 335 -14.57 12.29 -10.31
CA PRO A 335 -13.69 11.76 -11.34
C PRO A 335 -14.04 10.31 -11.66
N GLU A 336 -14.16 10.00 -12.95
CA GLU A 336 -14.34 8.65 -13.45
C GLU A 336 -12.97 8.12 -13.90
N LEU A 337 -12.54 6.99 -13.34
CA LEU A 337 -11.25 6.36 -13.61
C LEU A 337 -11.47 4.93 -14.06
N SER A 338 -10.76 4.50 -15.12
CA SER A 338 -11.00 3.21 -15.75
C SER A 338 -10.59 2.02 -14.88
N GLY A 339 -9.71 2.20 -13.90
CA GLY A 339 -9.38 1.17 -12.94
C GLY A 339 -10.56 0.60 -12.15
N PHE A 340 -11.67 1.35 -12.01
CA PHE A 340 -12.89 0.90 -11.34
C PHE A 340 -14.00 0.46 -12.28
N SER A 341 -13.80 0.53 -13.60
CA SER A 341 -14.82 0.21 -14.61
C SER A 341 -15.22 -1.26 -14.63
N PHE A 342 -14.32 -2.19 -14.28
CA PHE A 342 -14.61 -3.61 -14.23
C PHE A 342 -15.45 -3.95 -13.00
N ARG A 343 -15.06 -3.47 -11.81
CA ARG A 343 -15.80 -3.66 -10.55
C ARG A 343 -15.35 -2.67 -9.49
N ASP A 344 -16.27 -1.84 -9.02
CA ASP A 344 -16.08 -1.01 -7.82
C ASP A 344 -16.71 -1.69 -6.60
N MET A 345 -15.94 -1.75 -5.52
CA MET A 345 -16.32 -2.37 -4.24
C MET A 345 -16.43 -1.34 -3.11
N GLY A 346 -16.41 -0.05 -3.42
CA GLY A 346 -16.44 1.06 -2.45
C GLY A 346 -17.56 0.98 -1.41
N LYS A 347 -18.70 0.38 -1.79
CA LYS A 347 -19.83 0.14 -0.86
C LYS A 347 -19.49 -0.74 0.35
N TYR A 348 -18.42 -1.54 0.29
CA TYR A 348 -17.99 -2.38 1.42
C TYR A 348 -17.13 -1.62 2.45
N LEU A 349 -16.66 -0.40 2.11
CA LEU A 349 -15.86 0.45 2.99
C LEU A 349 -16.75 1.33 3.88
N SER A 350 -17.65 0.75 4.65
CA SER A 350 -18.42 1.47 5.66
C SER A 350 -18.23 0.83 7.02
N SER A 351 -17.87 1.62 8.04
CA SER A 351 -18.09 1.25 9.43
C SER A 351 -19.60 1.00 9.60
N GLY A 352 -20.00 0.05 10.46
CA GLY A 352 -21.41 -0.25 10.70
C GLY A 352 -22.22 0.97 11.10
N PRO A 353 -23.55 0.84 11.25
CA PRO A 353 -24.37 1.95 11.67
C PRO A 353 -23.81 2.52 12.99
N ARG A 354 -23.62 3.83 13.00
CA ARG A 354 -23.32 4.58 14.22
C ARG A 354 -24.62 4.57 15.04
N PHE A 355 -24.66 3.78 16.11
CA PHE A 355 -25.77 3.82 17.09
C PHE A 355 -25.50 4.95 18.08
#